data_cf72a9d98a4c7e681d80ffff2e38da3c
#
_entry.id   cf72a9d98a4c7e681d80ffff2e38da3c
#
_cell.length_a   1.000
_cell.length_b   1.000
_cell.length_c   1.000
_cell.angle_alpha   90.00
_cell.angle_beta   90.00
_cell.angle_gamma   90.00
#
_symmetry.space_group_name_H-M   'P 1'
#
loop_
_entity.id
_entity.type
_entity.pdbx_description
1 polymer ?
#
loop_
_entity_poly.entity_id
_entity_poly.type
_entity_poly.pdbx_seq_one_letter_code
_entity_poly.pdbx_strand_id
1 'polypeptide(L)'
;MIRAGFRAKGDRKRGGRRSLAARALSALAIALTIGVPAKADEAMIEGCLKAAAEVHHVPAGVLVLLISVEAGQLGAVSQNANGTVDIGPMQVNDTWLRKIAAHWGASPEEAYRALRDSFCANVEGGAWILRQALDEARGDLWEGVALYHSHSPVHKLEYMRLVYDQAMRLKREAERDATRDVASADSGGGR
;
A
#
# COMPACT_ATOMS: atom_id res chain seq x y z
N MET A 1 21.67 -26.96 -56.63
CA MET A 1 22.51 -28.16 -56.93
C MET A 1 22.49 -29.05 -55.72
N ILE A 2 21.76 -30.11 -55.79
CA ILE A 2 22.12 -31.52 -55.67
C ILE A 2 22.39 -31.99 -54.23
N ARG A 3 21.39 -32.69 -53.59
CA ARG A 3 21.22 -34.16 -53.38
C ARG A 3 22.36 -34.77 -52.54
N ALA A 4 22.18 -35.68 -51.60
CA ALA A 4 21.29 -36.77 -51.24
C ALA A 4 21.67 -37.16 -49.78
N GLY A 5 20.92 -37.64 -48.88
CA GLY A 5 20.17 -38.87 -48.82
C GLY A 5 21.03 -40.10 -48.45
N PHE A 6 20.96 -40.55 -47.18
CA PHE A 6 21.15 -41.99 -46.96
C PHE A 6 20.38 -42.47 -45.71
N ARG A 7 19.67 -43.59 -45.92
CA ARG A 7 18.76 -44.29 -45.02
C ARG A 7 19.34 -45.70 -44.75
N ALA A 8 19.43 -46.11 -43.47
CA ALA A 8 19.53 -47.53 -43.09
C ALA A 8 19.07 -47.64 -41.61
N LYS A 9 18.11 -48.27 -41.26
CA LYS A 9 17.38 -49.54 -41.19
C LYS A 9 18.08 -50.63 -40.37
N GLY A 10 17.39 -51.03 -39.27
CA GLY A 10 17.48 -52.33 -38.55
C GLY A 10 18.40 -52.26 -37.32
N ASP A 11 18.05 -52.77 -36.17
CA ASP A 11 17.51 -54.09 -35.89
C ASP A 11 16.92 -54.16 -34.46
N ARG A 12 15.94 -55.02 -34.28
CA ARG A 12 15.25 -55.37 -33.03
C ARG A 12 16.10 -56.37 -32.24
N LYS A 13 16.24 -56.16 -30.93
CA LYS A 13 16.35 -57.27 -29.96
C LYS A 13 15.51 -57.04 -28.70
N ARG A 14 14.64 -58.03 -28.49
CA ARG A 14 13.83 -58.22 -27.28
C ARG A 14 14.71 -58.69 -26.10
N GLY A 15 14.35 -58.36 -24.92
CA GLY A 15 14.69 -59.16 -23.75
C GLY A 15 14.70 -58.43 -22.41
N GLY A 16 13.80 -58.82 -21.52
CA GLY A 16 14.07 -58.76 -20.10
C GLY A 16 13.11 -57.92 -19.23
N ARG A 17 12.00 -58.52 -18.89
CA ARG A 17 11.18 -58.11 -17.72
C ARG A 17 12.04 -58.22 -16.45
N ARG A 18 12.21 -57.14 -15.71
CA ARG A 18 12.40 -57.18 -14.27
C ARG A 18 11.67 -55.99 -13.68
N SER A 19 10.60 -56.28 -13.00
CA SER A 19 9.85 -55.39 -12.12
C SER A 19 10.72 -55.03 -10.91
N LEU A 20 10.98 -53.76 -10.76
CA LEU A 20 11.42 -53.20 -9.49
C LEU A 20 10.44 -52.10 -9.10
N ALA A 21 9.66 -52.42 -8.10
CA ALA A 21 8.76 -51.48 -7.43
C ALA A 21 9.57 -50.35 -6.83
N ALA A 22 9.58 -49.21 -7.51
CA ALA A 22 10.07 -47.95 -6.94
C ALA A 22 8.96 -47.37 -6.04
N ARG A 23 9.17 -47.50 -4.73
CA ARG A 23 8.37 -46.81 -3.72
C ARG A 23 8.53 -45.30 -3.93
N ALA A 24 7.49 -44.67 -4.45
CA ALA A 24 7.38 -43.22 -4.47
C ALA A 24 7.15 -42.73 -3.02
N LEU A 25 8.20 -42.22 -2.39
CA LEU A 25 8.11 -41.40 -1.19
C LEU A 25 7.57 -40.03 -1.62
N SER A 26 6.26 -39.85 -1.54
CA SER A 26 5.63 -38.53 -1.63
C SER A 26 6.01 -37.73 -0.39
N ALA A 27 7.05 -36.91 -0.51
CA ALA A 27 7.33 -35.87 0.46
C ALA A 27 6.22 -34.82 0.35
N LEU A 28 5.23 -34.91 1.26
CA LEU A 28 4.23 -33.87 1.47
C LEU A 28 4.91 -32.66 2.09
N ALA A 29 5.35 -31.73 1.25
CA ALA A 29 5.82 -30.41 1.69
C ALA A 29 4.60 -29.64 2.23
N ILE A 30 4.38 -29.71 3.54
CA ILE A 30 3.45 -28.81 4.22
C ILE A 30 4.11 -27.42 4.19
N ALA A 31 3.72 -26.60 3.20
CA ALA A 31 4.01 -25.19 3.22
C ALA A 31 3.26 -24.58 4.42
N LEU A 32 3.99 -24.36 5.52
CA LEU A 32 3.51 -23.53 6.63
C LEU A 32 3.40 -22.10 6.09
N THR A 33 2.25 -21.74 5.56
CA THR A 33 1.90 -20.33 5.34
C THR A 33 1.68 -19.73 6.73
N ILE A 34 2.73 -19.11 7.27
CA ILE A 34 2.60 -18.26 8.46
C ILE A 34 1.80 -17.04 7.98
N GLY A 35 0.49 -17.16 7.99
CA GLY A 35 -0.39 -16.01 7.80
C GLY A 35 -0.16 -15.09 9.00
N VAL A 36 0.39 -13.90 8.75
CA VAL A 36 0.42 -12.83 9.76
C VAL A 36 -1.04 -12.57 10.13
N PRO A 37 -1.44 -12.64 11.40
CA PRO A 37 -2.83 -12.45 11.78
C PRO A 37 -3.25 -11.02 11.40
N ALA A 38 -4.43 -10.88 10.77
CA ALA A 38 -4.98 -9.59 10.32
C ALA A 38 -4.94 -8.49 11.41
N LYS A 39 -5.09 -8.87 12.68
CA LYS A 39 -4.93 -7.95 13.83
C LYS A 39 -3.52 -7.39 14.02
N ALA A 40 -2.47 -8.09 13.60
CA ALA A 40 -1.10 -7.59 13.71
C ALA A 40 -0.83 -6.53 12.64
N ASP A 41 -1.39 -6.70 11.44
CA ASP A 41 -1.30 -5.71 10.37
C ASP A 41 -2.08 -4.44 10.74
N GLU A 42 -3.26 -4.57 11.34
CA GLU A 42 -4.08 -3.45 11.79
C GLU A 42 -3.40 -2.65 12.90
N ALA A 43 -2.85 -3.31 13.91
CA ALA A 43 -2.09 -2.66 14.99
C ALA A 43 -0.83 -1.95 14.49
N MET A 44 -0.15 -2.50 13.49
CA MET A 44 1.00 -1.87 12.84
C MET A 44 0.56 -0.60 12.09
N ILE A 45 -0.51 -0.67 11.31
CA ILE A 45 -1.07 0.47 10.55
C ILE A 45 -1.44 1.60 11.51
N GLU A 46 -2.18 1.30 12.59
CA GLU A 46 -2.55 2.26 13.61
C GLU A 46 -1.33 2.89 14.28
N GLY A 47 -0.33 2.07 14.63
CA GLY A 47 0.92 2.52 15.23
C GLY A 47 1.68 3.51 14.33
N CYS A 48 1.78 3.24 13.02
CA CYS A 48 2.44 4.12 12.06
C CYS A 48 1.70 5.46 11.92
N LEU A 49 0.37 5.42 11.82
CA LEU A 49 -0.47 6.61 11.72
C LEU A 49 -0.32 7.50 12.95
N LYS A 50 -0.39 6.90 14.14
CA LYS A 50 -0.24 7.61 15.40
C LYS A 50 1.15 8.24 15.54
N ALA A 51 2.20 7.48 15.27
CA ALA A 51 3.57 7.98 15.35
C ALA A 51 3.81 9.15 14.38
N ALA A 52 3.38 9.03 13.13
CA ALA A 52 3.52 10.10 12.15
C ALA A 52 2.71 11.35 12.53
N ALA A 53 1.49 11.17 13.03
CA ALA A 53 0.65 12.26 13.51
C ALA A 53 1.29 13.02 14.68
N GLU A 54 1.86 12.31 15.65
CA GLU A 54 2.54 12.89 16.81
C GLU A 54 3.82 13.63 16.41
N VAL A 55 4.67 13.02 15.60
CA VAL A 55 5.96 13.60 15.15
C VAL A 55 5.76 14.89 14.37
N HIS A 56 4.78 14.90 13.46
CA HIS A 56 4.55 16.06 12.59
C HIS A 56 3.45 17.01 13.06
N HIS A 57 2.84 16.75 14.24
CA HIS A 57 1.76 17.55 14.80
C HIS A 57 0.60 17.75 13.80
N VAL A 58 0.17 16.65 13.19
CA VAL A 58 -0.97 16.61 12.25
C VAL A 58 -2.06 15.69 12.82
N PRO A 59 -3.36 15.93 12.55
CA PRO A 59 -4.40 15.05 13.08
C PRO A 59 -4.35 13.66 12.42
N ALA A 60 -4.30 12.59 13.23
CA ALA A 60 -4.26 11.22 12.73
C ALA A 60 -5.47 10.88 11.83
N GLY A 61 -6.67 11.40 12.17
CA GLY A 61 -7.87 11.22 11.34
C GLY A 61 -7.75 11.84 9.95
N VAL A 62 -6.97 12.90 9.80
CA VAL A 62 -6.70 13.51 8.49
C VAL A 62 -5.76 12.62 7.67
N LEU A 63 -4.76 11.97 8.29
CA LEU A 63 -3.91 10.99 7.58
C LEU A 63 -4.73 9.81 7.08
N VAL A 64 -5.66 9.26 7.88
CA VAL A 64 -6.58 8.21 7.45
C VAL A 64 -7.43 8.68 6.26
N LEU A 65 -7.96 9.90 6.34
CA LEU A 65 -8.76 10.50 5.28
C LEU A 65 -7.95 10.64 3.98
N LEU A 66 -6.72 11.18 4.05
CA LEU A 66 -5.83 11.33 2.90
C LEU A 66 -5.50 9.99 2.26
N ILE A 67 -5.08 8.99 3.03
CA ILE A 67 -4.82 7.64 2.51
C ILE A 67 -6.04 7.09 1.77
N SER A 68 -7.24 7.32 2.31
CA SER A 68 -8.48 6.85 1.71
C SER A 68 -8.86 7.60 0.43
N VAL A 69 -8.48 8.87 0.30
CA VAL A 69 -8.72 9.69 -0.91
C VAL A 69 -7.69 9.39 -1.99
N GLU A 70 -6.41 9.33 -1.62
CA GLU A 70 -5.31 9.04 -2.54
C GLU A 70 -5.38 7.61 -3.08
N ALA A 71 -5.88 6.67 -2.28
CA ALA A 71 -6.15 5.28 -2.65
C ALA A 71 -4.97 4.55 -3.31
N GLY A 72 -3.74 4.99 -3.05
CA GLY A 72 -2.53 4.36 -3.55
C GLY A 72 -2.26 3.01 -2.89
N GLN A 73 -1.42 2.20 -3.50
CA GLN A 73 -1.10 0.86 -3.03
C GLN A 73 0.37 0.77 -2.59
N LEU A 74 0.62 0.03 -1.53
CA LEU A 74 1.98 -0.29 -1.11
C LEU A 74 2.70 -1.10 -2.22
N GLY A 75 3.94 -0.75 -2.51
CA GLY A 75 4.73 -1.38 -3.58
C GLY A 75 4.45 -0.83 -4.99
N ALA A 76 3.47 0.05 -5.16
CA ALA A 76 3.07 0.61 -6.45
C ALA A 76 3.47 2.08 -6.63
N VAL A 77 3.51 2.51 -7.89
CA VAL A 77 3.65 3.91 -8.31
C VAL A 77 2.64 4.21 -9.41
N SER A 78 2.12 5.43 -9.44
CA SER A 78 1.20 5.93 -10.45
C SER A 78 1.90 6.95 -11.35
N GLN A 79 1.74 6.84 -12.67
CA GLN A 79 2.32 7.76 -13.64
C GLN A 79 1.40 8.96 -13.86
N ASN A 80 1.95 10.16 -13.82
CA ASN A 80 1.24 11.40 -14.11
C ASN A 80 1.47 11.86 -15.56
N ALA A 81 0.51 12.55 -16.13
CA ALA A 81 0.59 13.07 -17.49
C ALA A 81 1.76 14.07 -17.72
N ASN A 82 2.24 14.71 -16.66
CA ASN A 82 3.38 15.63 -16.67
C ASN A 82 4.75 14.94 -16.52
N GLY A 83 4.77 13.60 -16.49
CA GLY A 83 5.98 12.78 -16.37
C GLY A 83 6.47 12.55 -14.93
N THR A 84 5.80 13.10 -13.91
CA THR A 84 6.07 12.76 -12.51
C THR A 84 5.41 11.45 -12.11
N VAL A 85 5.79 10.90 -10.94
CA VAL A 85 5.15 9.72 -10.39
C VAL A 85 4.69 9.98 -8.95
N ASP A 86 3.58 9.35 -8.58
CA ASP A 86 3.07 9.33 -7.22
C ASP A 86 3.33 7.96 -6.59
N ILE A 87 3.82 7.93 -5.35
CA ILE A 87 4.44 6.76 -4.72
C ILE A 87 3.61 6.31 -3.52
N GLY A 88 3.19 5.04 -3.54
CA GLY A 88 2.64 4.34 -2.40
C GLY A 88 1.26 4.84 -1.92
N PRO A 89 0.82 4.43 -0.71
CA PRO A 89 -0.54 4.67 -0.19
C PRO A 89 -0.99 6.14 -0.17
N MET A 90 -0.11 7.06 0.19
CA MET A 90 -0.41 8.50 0.26
C MET A 90 -0.08 9.25 -1.05
N GLN A 91 0.23 8.54 -2.13
CA GLN A 91 0.54 9.10 -3.46
C GLN A 91 1.54 10.25 -3.39
N VAL A 92 2.65 10.02 -2.67
CA VAL A 92 3.71 11.00 -2.52
C VAL A 92 4.37 11.25 -3.87
N ASN A 93 4.25 12.48 -4.40
CA ASN A 93 4.83 12.84 -5.68
C ASN A 93 6.37 12.88 -5.60
N ASP A 94 7.06 12.37 -6.64
CA ASP A 94 8.51 12.28 -6.69
C ASP A 94 9.23 13.63 -6.69
N THR A 95 8.52 14.73 -6.93
CA THR A 95 9.06 16.09 -6.77
C THR A 95 9.43 16.41 -5.32
N TRP A 96 8.85 15.71 -4.35
CA TRP A 96 9.18 15.80 -2.93
C TRP A 96 10.40 14.96 -2.53
N LEU A 97 10.83 14.03 -3.37
CA LEU A 97 11.80 12.99 -3.03
C LEU A 97 13.11 13.53 -2.44
N ARG A 98 13.68 14.59 -3.07
CA ARG A 98 14.91 15.19 -2.56
C ARG A 98 14.75 15.85 -1.20
N LYS A 99 13.59 16.47 -0.94
CA LYS A 99 13.29 17.12 0.34
C LYS A 99 13.07 16.09 1.44
N ILE A 100 12.34 15.01 1.14
CA ILE A 100 12.13 13.88 2.05
C ILE A 100 13.45 13.17 2.37
N ALA A 101 14.27 12.90 1.36
CA ALA A 101 15.59 12.31 1.54
C ALA A 101 16.47 13.16 2.48
N ALA A 102 16.47 14.48 2.28
CA ALA A 102 17.18 15.40 3.17
C ALA A 102 16.61 15.40 4.60
N HIS A 103 15.29 15.35 4.73
CA HIS A 103 14.61 15.28 6.03
C HIS A 103 14.96 13.99 6.79
N TRP A 104 15.06 12.87 6.09
CA TRP A 104 15.43 11.57 6.67
C TRP A 104 16.94 11.36 6.83
N GLY A 105 17.79 12.22 6.28
CA GLY A 105 19.23 11.99 6.22
C GLY A 105 19.62 10.80 5.35
N ALA A 106 18.84 10.52 4.30
CA ALA A 106 18.97 9.39 3.39
C ALA A 106 19.31 9.85 1.96
N SER A 107 19.69 8.92 1.09
CA SER A 107 19.78 9.17 -0.34
C SER A 107 18.38 9.22 -0.99
N PRO A 108 18.23 9.89 -2.15
CA PRO A 108 16.96 9.86 -2.89
C PRO A 108 16.49 8.45 -3.26
N GLU A 109 17.41 7.55 -3.57
CA GLU A 109 17.10 6.15 -3.91
C GLU A 109 16.59 5.37 -2.70
N GLU A 110 17.13 5.60 -1.51
CA GLU A 110 16.67 5.01 -0.26
C GLU A 110 15.29 5.55 0.11
N ALA A 111 15.11 6.87 0.01
CA ALA A 111 13.82 7.51 0.26
C ALA A 111 12.73 7.01 -0.72
N TYR A 112 13.05 6.86 -2.00
CA TYR A 112 12.13 6.30 -2.99
C TYR A 112 11.70 4.88 -2.63
N ARG A 113 12.66 4.00 -2.29
CA ARG A 113 12.35 2.62 -1.89
C ARG A 113 11.52 2.58 -0.61
N ALA A 114 11.86 3.40 0.38
CA ALA A 114 11.13 3.47 1.63
C ALA A 114 9.68 3.94 1.40
N LEU A 115 9.46 5.00 0.62
CA LEU A 115 8.12 5.49 0.27
C LEU A 115 7.30 4.45 -0.48
N ARG A 116 7.93 3.67 -1.37
CA ARG A 116 7.22 2.67 -2.16
C ARG A 116 6.89 1.42 -1.34
N ASP A 117 7.85 0.91 -0.57
CA ASP A 117 7.82 -0.46 -0.02
C ASP A 117 7.49 -0.52 1.48
N SER A 118 7.46 0.63 2.19
CA SER A 118 7.14 0.69 3.62
C SER A 118 5.93 1.58 3.87
N PHE A 119 4.86 0.99 4.42
CA PHE A 119 3.67 1.74 4.81
C PHE A 119 4.00 2.86 5.81
N CYS A 120 4.77 2.55 6.85
CA CYS A 120 5.13 3.54 7.87
C CYS A 120 5.94 4.71 7.29
N ALA A 121 6.91 4.42 6.41
CA ALA A 121 7.69 5.46 5.77
C ALA A 121 6.86 6.32 4.81
N ASN A 122 5.92 5.70 4.09
CA ASN A 122 5.01 6.44 3.21
C ASN A 122 4.10 7.37 4.00
N VAL A 123 3.52 6.88 5.10
CA VAL A 123 2.66 7.69 6.00
C VAL A 123 3.46 8.80 6.67
N GLU A 124 4.69 8.53 7.11
CA GLU A 124 5.57 9.53 7.71
C GLU A 124 5.92 10.63 6.71
N GLY A 125 6.34 10.27 5.48
CA GLY A 125 6.63 11.23 4.43
C GLY A 125 5.41 12.07 4.03
N GLY A 126 4.24 11.44 3.92
CA GLY A 126 2.96 12.13 3.66
C GLY A 126 2.58 13.08 4.80
N ALA A 127 2.75 12.67 6.06
CA ALA A 127 2.48 13.51 7.23
C ALA A 127 3.42 14.72 7.28
N TRP A 128 4.70 14.52 6.94
CA TRP A 128 5.66 15.62 6.82
C TRP A 128 5.26 16.63 5.72
N ILE A 129 4.82 16.15 4.55
CA ILE A 129 4.32 17.02 3.48
C ILE A 129 3.06 17.77 3.94
N LEU A 130 2.12 17.08 4.60
CA LEU A 130 0.93 17.73 5.16
C LEU A 130 1.31 18.82 6.16
N ARG A 131 2.33 18.60 7.00
CA ARG A 131 2.82 19.63 7.92
C ARG A 131 3.33 20.86 7.16
N GLN A 132 4.10 20.69 6.08
CA GLN A 132 4.55 21.80 5.23
C GLN A 132 3.36 22.59 4.65
N ALA A 133 2.34 21.89 4.17
CA ALA A 133 1.12 22.48 3.62
C ALA A 133 0.32 23.24 4.69
N LEU A 134 0.24 22.70 5.92
CA LEU A 134 -0.41 23.38 7.04
C LEU A 134 0.34 24.63 7.50
N ASP A 135 1.67 24.61 7.47
CA ASP A 135 2.49 25.78 7.79
C ASP A 135 2.29 26.89 6.74
N GLU A 136 2.24 26.52 5.46
CA GLU A 136 1.92 27.45 4.36
C GLU A 136 0.50 28.03 4.51
N ALA A 137 -0.47 27.18 4.89
CA ALA A 137 -1.85 27.57 5.18
C ALA A 137 -2.03 28.37 6.49
N ARG A 138 -0.93 28.66 7.22
CA ARG A 138 -0.95 29.35 8.52
C ARG A 138 -1.84 28.68 9.56
N GLY A 139 -1.92 27.35 9.51
CA GLY A 139 -2.71 26.52 10.42
C GLY A 139 -4.16 26.29 10.00
N ASP A 140 -4.62 26.83 8.88
CA ASP A 140 -5.93 26.46 8.33
C ASP A 140 -5.87 25.00 7.84
N LEU A 141 -6.62 24.13 8.53
CA LEU A 141 -6.60 22.69 8.28
C LEU A 141 -7.04 22.34 6.85
N TRP A 142 -8.12 22.93 6.41
CA TRP A 142 -8.71 22.54 5.13
C TRP A 142 -7.97 23.15 3.95
N GLU A 143 -7.40 24.34 4.09
CA GLU A 143 -6.49 24.91 3.12
C GLU A 143 -5.20 24.08 3.06
N GLY A 144 -4.65 23.64 4.19
CA GLY A 144 -3.48 22.75 4.22
C GLY A 144 -3.74 21.41 3.53
N VAL A 145 -4.92 20.81 3.75
CA VAL A 145 -5.33 19.59 3.04
C VAL A 145 -5.46 19.84 1.53
N ALA A 146 -5.98 20.98 1.11
CA ALA A 146 -6.07 21.35 -0.31
C ALA A 146 -4.69 21.56 -0.92
N LEU A 147 -3.77 22.23 -0.22
CA LEU A 147 -2.38 22.48 -0.63
C LEU A 147 -1.54 21.20 -0.67
N TYR A 148 -1.84 20.20 0.16
CA TYR A 148 -1.22 18.89 0.08
C TYR A 148 -1.30 18.31 -1.34
N HIS A 149 -2.47 18.43 -1.96
CA HIS A 149 -2.70 17.93 -3.32
C HIS A 149 -2.20 18.90 -4.40
N SER A 150 -2.52 20.17 -4.32
CA SER A 150 -2.20 21.13 -5.39
C SER A 150 -2.28 22.59 -4.96
N HIS A 151 -1.46 23.44 -5.59
CA HIS A 151 -1.57 24.91 -5.49
C HIS A 151 -2.55 25.49 -6.51
N SER A 152 -2.99 24.71 -7.51
CA SER A 152 -3.96 25.15 -8.51
C SER A 152 -5.36 25.32 -7.88
N PRO A 153 -6.02 26.49 -7.99
CA PRO A 153 -7.36 26.67 -7.43
C PRO A 153 -8.40 25.67 -7.95
N VAL A 154 -8.31 25.30 -9.22
CA VAL A 154 -9.24 24.32 -9.83
C VAL A 154 -9.02 22.94 -9.23
N HIS A 155 -7.79 22.47 -9.18
CA HIS A 155 -7.46 21.15 -8.61
C HIS A 155 -7.74 21.10 -7.11
N LYS A 156 -7.48 22.17 -6.35
CA LYS A 156 -7.88 22.26 -4.94
C LYS A 156 -9.38 22.05 -4.76
N LEU A 157 -10.20 22.73 -5.55
CA LEU A 157 -11.65 22.62 -5.45
C LEU A 157 -12.14 21.20 -5.76
N GLU A 158 -11.63 20.58 -6.80
CA GLU A 158 -11.98 19.21 -7.19
C GLU A 158 -11.54 18.22 -6.11
N TYR A 159 -10.32 18.36 -5.60
CA TYR A 159 -9.79 17.50 -4.54
C TYR A 159 -10.59 17.64 -3.24
N MET A 160 -10.95 18.85 -2.83
CA MET A 160 -11.73 19.07 -1.62
C MET A 160 -13.14 18.47 -1.70
N ARG A 161 -13.73 18.34 -2.89
CA ARG A 161 -14.97 17.58 -3.07
C ARG A 161 -14.78 16.10 -2.77
N LEU A 162 -13.69 15.49 -3.28
CA LEU A 162 -13.35 14.09 -3.00
C LEU A 162 -13.09 13.88 -1.51
N VAL A 163 -12.35 14.80 -0.87
CA VAL A 163 -12.06 14.78 0.57
C VAL A 163 -13.36 14.82 1.38
N TYR A 164 -14.28 15.73 1.03
CA TYR A 164 -15.59 15.84 1.71
C TYR A 164 -16.41 14.57 1.57
N ASP A 165 -16.55 14.05 0.35
CA ASP A 165 -17.33 12.84 0.07
C ASP A 165 -16.76 11.62 0.81
N GLN A 166 -15.44 11.51 0.87
CA GLN A 166 -14.77 10.44 1.61
C GLN A 166 -14.93 10.59 3.13
N ALA A 167 -14.82 11.81 3.67
CA ALA A 167 -15.04 12.07 5.08
C ALA A 167 -16.47 11.68 5.50
N MET A 168 -17.46 12.02 4.67
CA MET A 168 -18.86 11.66 4.92
C MET A 168 -19.09 10.15 4.81
N ARG A 169 -18.33 9.44 3.98
CA ARG A 169 -18.37 7.97 3.90
C ARG A 169 -17.80 7.32 5.15
N LEU A 170 -16.59 7.70 5.55
CA LEU A 170 -15.95 7.21 6.77
C LEU A 170 -16.79 7.47 8.02
N LYS A 171 -17.40 8.64 8.11
CA LYS A 171 -18.34 8.95 9.20
C LYS A 171 -19.50 7.97 9.26
N ARG A 172 -20.17 7.72 8.12
CA ARG A 172 -21.30 6.75 8.07
C ARG A 172 -20.88 5.34 8.41
N GLU A 173 -19.66 4.93 8.02
CA GLU A 173 -19.11 3.61 8.37
C GLU A 173 -18.89 3.50 9.87
N ALA A 174 -18.22 4.47 10.48
CA ALA A 174 -18.02 4.51 11.93
C ALA A 174 -19.33 4.51 12.74
N GLU A 175 -20.36 5.24 12.28
CA GLU A 175 -21.69 5.25 12.92
C GLU A 175 -22.38 3.86 12.83
N ARG A 176 -22.23 3.14 11.71
CA ARG A 176 -22.77 1.78 11.54
C ARG A 176 -22.07 0.78 12.44
N ASP A 177 -20.73 0.88 12.54
CA ASP A 177 -19.95 -0.03 13.37
C ASP A 177 -20.24 0.18 14.84
N ALA A 178 -20.34 1.42 15.31
CA ALA A 178 -20.77 1.74 16.67
C ALA A 178 -22.17 1.19 16.98
N THR A 179 -23.10 1.23 16.02
CA THR A 179 -24.46 0.68 16.20
C THR A 179 -24.43 -0.85 16.29
N ARG A 180 -23.59 -1.52 15.51
CA ARG A 180 -23.41 -2.99 15.57
C ARG A 180 -22.84 -3.44 16.89
N ASP A 181 -21.83 -2.73 17.40
CA ASP A 181 -21.18 -3.05 18.67
C ASP A 181 -22.17 -2.97 19.84
N VAL A 182 -23.01 -1.93 19.87
CA VAL A 182 -24.08 -1.81 20.86
C VAL A 182 -25.09 -2.95 20.75
N ALA A 183 -25.54 -3.29 19.54
CA ALA A 183 -26.50 -4.36 19.34
C ALA A 183 -25.94 -5.75 19.71
N SER A 184 -24.63 -5.98 19.47
CA SER A 184 -23.96 -7.23 19.84
C SER A 184 -23.76 -7.36 21.36
N ALA A 185 -23.50 -6.25 22.05
CA ALA A 185 -23.37 -6.22 23.51
C ALA A 185 -24.70 -6.53 24.22
N ASP A 186 -25.80 -6.01 23.68
CA ASP A 186 -27.17 -6.22 24.25
C ASP A 186 -27.65 -7.68 24.04
N SER A 187 -27.28 -8.30 22.93
CA SER A 187 -27.63 -9.71 22.65
C SER A 187 -26.81 -10.73 23.45
N GLY A 188 -25.65 -10.37 24.00
CA GLY A 188 -24.77 -11.24 24.78
C GLY A 188 -25.08 -11.29 26.30
N GLY A 189 -25.90 -10.36 26.82
CA GLY A 189 -26.22 -10.21 28.23
C GLY A 189 -27.38 -11.09 28.76
N GLY A 190 -27.98 -11.95 27.95
CA GLY A 190 -29.15 -12.75 28.26
C GLY A 190 -28.86 -14.23 28.48
N ARG A 191 -27.94 -14.62 29.42
CA ARG A 191 -27.82 -16.01 29.92
C ARG A 191 -27.55 -16.02 31.40
#